data_1f9ab3fa816189c6f3617de95f2adce4
#
_entry.id   1f9ab3fa816189c6f3617de95f2adce4
#
_cell.length_a   1.000
_cell.length_b   1.000
_cell.length_c   1.000
_cell.angle_alpha   90.00
_cell.angle_beta   90.00
_cell.angle_gamma   90.00
#
_symmetry.space_group_name_H-M   'P 1'
#
loop_
_entity.id
_entity.type
_entity.pdbx_description
1 polymer ?
#
loop_
_entity_poly.entity_id
_entity_poly.type
_entity_poly.pdbx_seq_one_letter_code
_entity_poly.pdbx_strand_id
1 'polypeptide(L)'
;MSHRPITLLLVLLVGRVNAQTGPGGVGTAANNVLWLSADAGVNTTGAAVNSWNDRSGNNNHAAFQVGQPTRRPALVAASQNGYPSIDFDGVDDELLVNDAASLDLNGWDFFLVNAVDAAKDNNAWFTKSSSTTCNYGWWSTATNAMRMPIYDIFTLFSAPTTVANVTGPAFTMEQYTNNVILGLFPSRTVYRNGVSIYTDVNLLQLPQQNNQPLRIGNASGAAGWNLDGDIAELVFYNSRVNSAQRIIISNYLAAKYGLTLGANEVYRMDDPGSNDFDHEVAGIGRIDGSNQHTSARGSSVVHIHSPSNLGNNEFLMWGHNNDILGTWGSVDLPVGIQGRWFRVWRVSELSPTGAAVDVGSVTMDFDLNAFSPIVTSDIRLLVDTDNDGVFADETPIGPPTAIGGGLYRFSGITQLVDQRRFTLGTINTSATPLPVELIAFEAQARAPQGIELRWSTATERNNAHFDLLRSPDAATWQTLTRVDGAGNSQERQDYAWWDHDPLSGINYYMLRQVDTDGTVTDLPKRSAWWAASNGLVIFPNPTDGRVDVLIDQAAPAALEVMDPQGRVVWMSAGPVSGRVDLDLTGLPPATY
;
A
#
# COMPACT_ATOMS: atom_id res chain seq x y z
N MET A 1 9.06 52.34 -44.24
CA MET A 1 8.21 51.65 -43.25
C MET A 1 8.53 50.18 -43.31
N SER A 2 9.32 49.69 -42.37
CA SER A 2 9.81 48.33 -42.34
C SER A 2 8.85 47.50 -41.47
N HIS A 3 8.19 46.53 -42.07
CA HIS A 3 7.37 45.56 -41.35
C HIS A 3 8.26 44.50 -40.68
N ARG A 4 8.25 44.46 -39.35
CA ARG A 4 8.83 43.34 -38.59
C ARG A 4 7.75 42.28 -38.42
N PRO A 5 8.04 41.00 -38.67
CA PRO A 5 7.11 39.94 -38.37
C PRO A 5 7.06 39.69 -36.87
N ILE A 6 5.85 39.63 -36.30
CA ILE A 6 5.58 39.20 -34.93
C ILE A 6 5.58 37.67 -34.94
N THR A 7 6.62 37.08 -34.37
CA THR A 7 6.65 35.63 -34.13
C THR A 7 5.82 35.34 -32.89
N LEU A 8 4.65 34.74 -33.08
CA LEU A 8 3.81 34.24 -32.00
C LEU A 8 4.43 32.98 -31.44
N LEU A 9 5.05 33.09 -30.27
CA LEU A 9 5.56 31.94 -29.53
C LEU A 9 4.37 31.22 -28.86
N LEU A 10 3.90 30.15 -29.47
CA LEU A 10 2.89 29.26 -28.87
C LEU A 10 3.58 28.44 -27.78
N VAL A 11 3.51 28.91 -26.53
CA VAL A 11 3.92 28.10 -25.38
C VAL A 11 2.85 27.04 -25.18
N LEU A 12 3.09 25.83 -25.67
CA LEU A 12 2.35 24.65 -25.22
C LEU A 12 2.67 24.46 -23.73
N LEU A 13 1.75 24.89 -22.87
CA LEU A 13 1.70 24.39 -21.49
C LEU A 13 1.33 22.89 -21.60
N VAL A 14 2.34 22.03 -21.60
CA VAL A 14 2.15 20.63 -21.26
C VAL A 14 1.82 20.62 -19.77
N GLY A 15 0.54 20.69 -19.45
CA GLY A 15 0.07 20.46 -18.10
C GLY A 15 0.58 19.09 -17.66
N ARG A 16 1.48 19.04 -16.68
CA ARG A 16 1.76 17.80 -15.96
C ARG A 16 0.41 17.35 -15.41
N VAL A 17 -0.12 16.25 -15.91
CA VAL A 17 -1.25 15.59 -15.29
C VAL A 17 -0.75 15.22 -13.90
N ASN A 18 -1.22 15.91 -12.88
CA ASN A 18 -0.91 15.56 -11.50
C ASN A 18 -1.31 14.10 -11.32
N ALA A 19 -0.36 13.27 -10.93
CA ALA A 19 -0.62 11.85 -10.71
C ALA A 19 -1.77 11.74 -9.71
N GLN A 20 -2.80 10.97 -10.06
CA GLN A 20 -3.87 10.63 -9.13
C GLN A 20 -3.25 9.77 -8.03
N THR A 21 -3.39 10.18 -6.76
CA THR A 21 -2.69 9.57 -5.63
C THR A 21 -3.64 8.92 -4.64
N GLY A 22 -4.94 8.90 -4.92
CA GLY A 22 -5.96 8.36 -4.03
C GLY A 22 -6.54 7.01 -4.47
N PRO A 23 -7.25 6.33 -3.58
CA PRO A 23 -7.90 5.06 -3.84
C PRO A 23 -8.96 5.19 -4.95
N GLY A 24 -9.08 4.18 -5.78
CA GLY A 24 -10.00 4.18 -6.93
C GLY A 24 -9.63 5.15 -8.05
N GLY A 25 -8.42 5.72 -8.02
CA GLY A 25 -7.99 6.78 -8.95
C GLY A 25 -8.60 8.14 -8.63
N VAL A 26 -9.07 8.37 -7.41
CA VAL A 26 -9.70 9.61 -6.97
C VAL A 26 -8.74 10.47 -6.15
N GLY A 27 -8.56 11.72 -6.57
CA GLY A 27 -7.76 12.70 -5.85
C GLY A 27 -6.31 12.82 -6.34
N THR A 28 -5.66 13.83 -5.81
CA THR A 28 -4.24 14.15 -6.03
C THR A 28 -3.64 14.55 -4.68
N ALA A 29 -2.33 14.71 -4.57
CA ALA A 29 -1.66 15.19 -3.36
C ALA A 29 -2.21 16.53 -2.84
N ALA A 30 -2.91 17.31 -3.68
CA ALA A 30 -3.52 18.57 -3.26
C ALA A 30 -4.79 18.37 -2.41
N ASN A 31 -5.51 17.28 -2.57
CA ASN A 31 -6.77 17.03 -1.85
C ASN A 31 -6.83 15.70 -1.09
N ASN A 32 -6.12 14.66 -1.53
CA ASN A 32 -5.83 13.49 -0.72
C ASN A 32 -4.61 13.79 0.15
N VAL A 33 -4.82 14.03 1.44
CA VAL A 33 -3.77 14.55 2.34
C VAL A 33 -3.15 13.47 3.21
N LEU A 34 -3.76 12.31 3.29
CA LEU A 34 -3.23 11.13 3.97
C LEU A 34 -3.82 9.87 3.33
N TRP A 35 -2.98 8.89 3.04
CA TRP A 35 -3.39 7.57 2.61
C TRP A 35 -2.45 6.51 3.20
N LEU A 36 -2.92 5.82 4.22
CA LEU A 36 -2.24 4.74 4.90
C LEU A 36 -2.93 3.43 4.56
N SER A 37 -2.22 2.48 3.99
CA SER A 37 -2.71 1.15 3.62
C SER A 37 -1.77 0.09 4.19
N ALA A 38 -2.29 -0.88 4.94
CA ALA A 38 -1.47 -1.83 5.69
C ALA A 38 -0.68 -2.80 4.78
N ASP A 39 -1.10 -2.95 3.52
CA ASP A 39 -0.40 -3.74 2.49
C ASP A 39 0.80 -3.00 1.86
N ALA A 40 1.00 -1.72 2.18
CA ALA A 40 2.04 -0.92 1.55
C ALA A 40 2.69 0.09 2.51
N GLY A 41 4.03 0.10 2.51
CA GLY A 41 4.79 1.11 3.24
C GLY A 41 4.86 0.92 4.76
N VAL A 42 4.47 -0.24 5.30
CA VAL A 42 4.62 -0.57 6.71
C VAL A 42 6.03 -1.11 6.96
N ASN A 43 6.75 -0.48 7.88
CA ASN A 43 8.05 -0.94 8.34
C ASN A 43 7.93 -1.53 9.74
N THR A 44 8.44 -2.74 9.95
CA THR A 44 8.29 -3.48 11.20
C THR A 44 9.61 -3.95 11.77
N THR A 45 9.60 -4.30 13.06
CA THR A 45 10.62 -5.14 13.71
C THR A 45 9.89 -6.34 14.31
N GLY A 46 10.04 -7.51 13.69
CA GLY A 46 9.09 -8.61 13.91
C GLY A 46 7.70 -8.19 13.42
N ALA A 47 6.67 -8.37 14.24
CA ALA A 47 5.33 -7.88 13.94
C ALA A 47 5.13 -6.41 14.33
N ALA A 48 5.94 -5.85 15.24
CA ALA A 48 5.76 -4.50 15.78
C ALA A 48 6.03 -3.42 14.73
N VAL A 49 5.07 -2.55 14.51
CA VAL A 49 5.11 -1.47 13.51
C VAL A 49 6.00 -0.33 13.97
N ASN A 50 7.00 0.00 13.17
CA ASN A 50 7.87 1.16 13.39
C ASN A 50 7.34 2.42 12.69
N SER A 51 6.87 2.25 11.45
CA SER A 51 6.26 3.33 10.67
C SER A 51 5.28 2.79 9.65
N TRP A 52 4.33 3.63 9.29
CA TRP A 52 3.33 3.40 8.25
C TRP A 52 3.38 4.57 7.28
N ASN A 53 3.89 4.35 6.08
CA ASN A 53 4.19 5.41 5.13
C ASN A 53 2.94 5.89 4.41
N ASP A 54 2.80 7.20 4.35
CA ASP A 54 1.75 7.90 3.61
C ASP A 54 1.96 7.75 2.10
N ARG A 55 0.94 7.30 1.40
CA ARG A 55 0.89 7.11 -0.06
C ARG A 55 0.28 8.30 -0.81
N SER A 56 -0.26 9.29 -0.10
CA SER A 56 -0.91 10.46 -0.72
C SER A 56 0.05 11.38 -1.47
N GLY A 57 1.36 11.26 -1.18
CA GLY A 57 2.41 12.15 -1.70
C GLY A 57 2.69 13.36 -0.81
N ASN A 58 2.02 13.50 0.35
CA ASN A 58 2.23 14.60 1.30
C ASN A 58 3.29 14.30 2.36
N ASN A 59 3.82 13.05 2.42
CA ASN A 59 4.79 12.58 3.40
C ASN A 59 4.28 12.67 4.86
N ASN A 60 2.98 12.56 5.07
CA ASN A 60 2.36 12.50 6.38
C ASN A 60 2.49 11.09 6.99
N HIS A 61 3.72 10.58 7.11
CA HIS A 61 4.00 9.24 7.61
C HIS A 61 3.62 9.11 9.08
N ALA A 62 2.98 8.01 9.45
CA ALA A 62 2.74 7.64 10.83
C ALA A 62 3.93 6.84 11.37
N ALA A 63 4.33 7.08 12.62
CA ALA A 63 5.42 6.37 13.27
C ALA A 63 5.16 6.20 14.76
N PHE A 64 5.75 5.16 15.37
CA PHE A 64 5.71 5.02 16.80
C PHE A 64 6.54 6.11 17.50
N GLN A 65 6.19 6.45 18.73
CA GLN A 65 6.93 7.44 19.51
C GLN A 65 8.25 6.86 20.00
N VAL A 66 9.37 7.47 19.58
CA VAL A 66 10.70 7.06 20.02
C VAL A 66 10.80 7.08 21.56
N GLY A 67 11.30 6.00 22.13
CA GLY A 67 11.39 5.83 23.60
C GLY A 67 10.15 5.17 24.23
N GLN A 68 9.14 4.80 23.44
CA GLN A 68 7.94 4.09 23.87
C GLN A 68 7.78 2.76 23.09
N PRO A 69 8.70 1.80 23.21
CA PRO A 69 8.70 0.60 22.36
C PRO A 69 7.51 -0.34 22.60
N THR A 70 6.84 -0.22 23.76
CA THR A 70 5.63 -1.00 24.10
C THR A 70 4.38 -0.51 23.39
N ARG A 71 4.39 0.72 22.86
CA ARG A 71 3.24 1.35 22.19
C ARG A 71 3.21 1.12 20.68
N ARG A 72 3.76 0.02 20.24
CA ARG A 72 3.80 -0.30 18.82
C ARG A 72 2.73 -1.32 18.48
N PRO A 73 1.74 -0.96 17.67
CA PRO A 73 0.76 -1.92 17.17
C PRO A 73 1.43 -3.00 16.32
N ALA A 74 0.74 -4.08 16.10
CA ALA A 74 1.24 -5.23 15.35
C ALA A 74 0.72 -5.24 13.91
N LEU A 75 1.58 -5.62 12.95
CA LEU A 75 1.15 -5.95 11.59
C LEU A 75 0.63 -7.40 11.60
N VAL A 76 -0.63 -7.59 11.25
CA VAL A 76 -1.28 -8.89 11.10
C VAL A 76 -1.44 -9.19 9.61
N ALA A 77 -0.77 -10.24 9.14
CA ALA A 77 -0.84 -10.65 7.74
C ALA A 77 -2.17 -11.34 7.41
N ALA A 78 -2.67 -11.12 6.18
CA ALA A 78 -3.87 -11.79 5.67
C ALA A 78 -5.11 -11.69 6.58
N SER A 79 -5.31 -10.53 7.19
CA SER A 79 -6.36 -10.25 8.16
C SER A 79 -7.75 -10.21 7.51
N GLN A 80 -7.87 -9.53 6.35
CA GLN A 80 -9.13 -9.41 5.61
C GLN A 80 -8.89 -9.57 4.11
N ASN A 81 -9.60 -10.51 3.47
CA ASN A 81 -9.47 -10.84 2.03
C ASN A 81 -8.01 -11.02 1.58
N GLY A 82 -7.17 -11.66 2.41
CA GLY A 82 -5.74 -11.83 2.14
C GLY A 82 -4.88 -10.60 2.35
N TYR A 83 -5.46 -9.42 2.64
CA TYR A 83 -4.72 -8.19 2.94
C TYR A 83 -4.43 -8.05 4.44
N PRO A 84 -3.31 -7.41 4.80
CA PRO A 84 -2.94 -7.19 6.19
C PRO A 84 -3.74 -6.05 6.84
N SER A 85 -3.71 -6.02 8.18
CA SER A 85 -4.16 -4.92 9.02
C SER A 85 -3.10 -4.54 10.05
N ILE A 86 -3.28 -3.39 10.67
CA ILE A 86 -2.53 -2.97 11.86
C ILE A 86 -3.45 -3.18 13.07
N ASP A 87 -3.05 -4.08 13.95
CA ASP A 87 -3.75 -4.44 15.18
C ASP A 87 -3.26 -3.57 16.36
N PHE A 88 -4.19 -2.97 17.06
CA PHE A 88 -4.01 -2.13 18.25
C PHE A 88 -4.58 -2.88 19.46
N ASP A 89 -3.76 -3.16 20.47
CA ASP A 89 -4.04 -4.08 21.58
C ASP A 89 -5.03 -3.55 22.64
N GLY A 90 -5.50 -2.33 22.47
CA GLY A 90 -6.43 -1.71 23.42
C GLY A 90 -5.81 -1.24 24.72
N VAL A 91 -4.52 -1.31 24.88
CA VAL A 91 -3.80 -0.95 26.14
C VAL A 91 -3.08 0.39 26.01
N ASP A 92 -2.12 0.50 25.08
CA ASP A 92 -1.33 1.72 24.92
C ASP A 92 -0.80 1.94 23.49
N ASP A 93 -1.19 1.12 22.51
CA ASP A 93 -0.75 1.21 21.13
C ASP A 93 -1.11 2.54 20.45
N GLU A 94 -0.11 3.13 19.78
CA GLU A 94 -0.26 4.44 19.15
C GLU A 94 0.75 4.64 18.02
N LEU A 95 0.27 5.21 16.90
CA LEU A 95 1.12 5.81 15.87
C LEU A 95 0.86 7.31 15.78
N LEU A 96 1.92 8.09 15.56
CA LEU A 96 1.86 9.55 15.44
C LEU A 96 2.21 9.99 14.02
N VAL A 97 1.37 10.86 13.46
CA VAL A 97 1.73 11.68 12.30
C VAL A 97 2.07 13.08 12.82
N ASN A 98 3.26 13.57 12.49
CA ASN A 98 3.67 14.91 12.89
C ASN A 98 2.68 15.96 12.40
N ASP A 99 2.55 17.05 13.17
CA ASP A 99 1.74 18.18 12.76
C ASP A 99 2.19 18.75 11.40
N ALA A 100 1.23 18.99 10.52
CA ALA A 100 1.45 19.54 9.20
C ALA A 100 0.25 20.37 8.75
N ALA A 101 0.49 21.46 8.05
CA ALA A 101 -0.57 22.33 7.53
C ALA A 101 -1.55 21.61 6.60
N SER A 102 -1.14 20.55 5.93
CA SER A 102 -2.01 19.67 5.13
C SER A 102 -3.03 18.90 5.96
N LEU A 103 -2.80 18.75 7.27
CA LEU A 103 -3.67 18.07 8.22
C LEU A 103 -4.53 19.03 9.06
N ASP A 104 -4.45 20.34 8.84
CA ASP A 104 -5.29 21.34 9.48
C ASP A 104 -6.58 21.56 8.67
N LEU A 105 -7.57 20.71 8.92
CA LEU A 105 -8.75 20.60 8.06
C LEU A 105 -9.90 21.50 8.54
N ASN A 106 -10.58 22.14 7.59
CA ASN A 106 -11.83 22.86 7.81
C ASN A 106 -13.06 22.08 7.35
N GLY A 107 -12.87 21.19 6.39
CA GLY A 107 -13.82 20.21 5.92
C GLY A 107 -13.05 18.97 5.49
N TRP A 108 -13.70 17.83 5.43
CA TRP A 108 -13.03 16.57 5.14
C TRP A 108 -13.95 15.49 4.61
N ASP A 109 -13.31 14.46 4.08
CA ASP A 109 -13.91 13.16 3.86
C ASP A 109 -12.88 12.10 4.29
N PHE A 110 -13.22 11.32 5.30
CA PHE A 110 -12.38 10.25 5.83
C PHE A 110 -12.98 8.90 5.45
N PHE A 111 -12.15 7.98 4.99
CA PHE A 111 -12.51 6.59 4.78
C PHE A 111 -11.63 5.73 5.68
N LEU A 112 -12.24 4.75 6.30
CA LEU A 112 -11.61 3.85 7.27
C LEU A 112 -12.11 2.44 7.05
N VAL A 113 -11.21 1.48 6.84
CA VAL A 113 -11.51 0.05 6.88
C VAL A 113 -10.95 -0.50 8.18
N ASN A 114 -11.83 -1.01 9.03
CA ASN A 114 -11.50 -1.39 10.39
C ASN A 114 -12.34 -2.55 10.93
N ALA A 115 -11.84 -3.18 11.98
CA ALA A 115 -12.56 -4.10 12.84
C ALA A 115 -12.33 -3.71 14.31
N VAL A 116 -13.22 -4.11 15.22
CA VAL A 116 -13.10 -3.86 16.65
C VAL A 116 -13.19 -5.19 17.38
N ASP A 117 -12.15 -5.59 18.10
CA ASP A 117 -12.07 -6.89 18.75
C ASP A 117 -12.95 -6.98 19.97
N ALA A 118 -12.93 -5.96 20.78
CA ALA A 118 -13.78 -5.84 21.94
C ALA A 118 -14.54 -4.52 21.94
N ALA A 119 -15.84 -4.61 22.10
CA ALA A 119 -16.69 -3.48 22.36
C ALA A 119 -16.37 -2.92 23.75
N LYS A 120 -15.42 -1.99 23.84
CA LYS A 120 -15.11 -1.29 25.08
C LYS A 120 -15.41 0.20 24.99
N ASP A 121 -15.49 0.79 26.16
CA ASP A 121 -15.58 2.22 26.30
C ASP A 121 -14.32 2.88 25.79
N ASN A 122 -14.45 3.94 24.99
CA ASN A 122 -13.35 4.80 24.60
C ASN A 122 -12.34 4.21 23.61
N ASN A 123 -12.77 3.40 22.62
CA ASN A 123 -11.95 3.15 21.44
C ASN A 123 -11.73 4.46 20.68
N ALA A 124 -10.49 4.76 20.30
CA ALA A 124 -10.16 5.90 19.46
C ALA A 124 -9.38 5.44 18.25
N TRP A 125 -9.99 5.54 17.06
CA TRP A 125 -9.34 5.20 15.80
C TRP A 125 -8.30 6.23 15.43
N PHE A 126 -8.66 7.51 15.50
CA PHE A 126 -7.73 8.63 15.29
C PHE A 126 -8.24 9.93 15.91
N THR A 127 -7.31 10.81 16.28
CA THR A 127 -7.63 12.15 16.78
C THR A 127 -6.53 13.17 16.46
N LYS A 128 -6.94 14.40 16.09
CA LYS A 128 -6.05 15.57 16.05
C LYS A 128 -6.57 16.59 17.03
N SER A 129 -6.19 16.42 18.31
CA SER A 129 -6.75 17.18 19.44
C SER A 129 -5.74 17.40 20.55
N SER A 130 -6.00 18.45 21.36
CA SER A 130 -5.40 18.69 22.67
C SER A 130 -6.47 18.51 23.75
N SER A 131 -6.11 18.81 25.00
CA SER A 131 -7.09 18.85 26.10
C SER A 131 -8.14 19.96 25.98
N THR A 132 -7.91 20.95 25.10
CA THR A 132 -8.76 22.15 24.97
C THR A 132 -9.23 22.42 23.55
N THR A 133 -8.64 21.80 22.53
CA THR A 133 -8.98 22.03 21.12
C THR A 133 -9.01 20.71 20.37
N CYS A 134 -9.93 20.57 19.41
CA CYS A 134 -9.95 19.45 18.49
C CYS A 134 -10.22 19.92 17.06
N ASN A 135 -9.38 19.48 16.14
CA ASN A 135 -9.65 19.70 14.73
C ASN A 135 -10.63 18.63 14.22
N TYR A 136 -10.31 17.36 14.43
CA TYR A 136 -11.15 16.22 14.09
C TYR A 136 -10.76 14.99 14.92
N GLY A 137 -11.62 13.97 14.87
CA GLY A 137 -11.35 12.68 15.48
C GLY A 137 -12.52 11.71 15.29
N TRP A 138 -12.27 10.46 15.60
CA TRP A 138 -13.23 9.38 15.56
C TRP A 138 -13.00 8.44 16.74
N TRP A 139 -14.02 8.29 17.60
CA TRP A 139 -13.93 7.42 18.77
C TRP A 139 -15.29 6.84 19.18
N SER A 140 -15.30 5.85 20.07
CA SER A 140 -16.48 5.31 20.72
C SER A 140 -16.53 5.66 22.22
N THR A 141 -17.67 5.46 22.84
CA THR A 141 -17.89 5.71 24.27
C THR A 141 -18.51 4.49 24.95
N ALA A 142 -18.72 4.61 26.27
CA ALA A 142 -19.27 3.63 27.20
C ALA A 142 -20.46 2.78 26.73
N THR A 143 -21.12 3.14 25.66
CA THR A 143 -22.27 2.43 25.10
C THR A 143 -21.97 1.81 23.74
N ASN A 144 -20.69 1.64 23.38
CA ASN A 144 -20.26 1.21 22.05
C ASN A 144 -20.75 2.12 20.91
N ALA A 145 -21.14 3.33 21.24
CA ALA A 145 -21.63 4.29 20.26
C ALA A 145 -20.45 5.03 19.62
N MET A 146 -20.32 4.93 18.29
CA MET A 146 -19.41 5.79 17.54
C MET A 146 -19.75 7.24 17.77
N ARG A 147 -18.75 8.04 18.08
CA ARG A 147 -18.93 9.46 18.31
C ARG A 147 -17.93 10.27 17.49
N MET A 148 -18.44 11.39 17.01
CA MET A 148 -17.63 12.44 16.38
C MET A 148 -17.50 13.59 17.37
N PRO A 149 -16.29 14.10 17.62
CA PRO A 149 -16.13 15.29 18.43
C PRO A 149 -16.72 16.49 17.71
N ILE A 150 -17.49 17.23 18.45
CA ILE A 150 -18.09 18.48 18.01
C ILE A 150 -17.67 19.54 19.01
N TYR A 151 -16.97 20.57 18.52
CA TYR A 151 -16.66 21.73 19.34
C TYR A 151 -17.62 22.85 19.00
N ASP A 152 -18.32 23.30 20.03
CA ASP A 152 -19.08 24.53 19.97
C ASP A 152 -18.15 25.69 20.39
N ILE A 153 -18.14 26.79 19.63
CA ILE A 153 -17.37 27.98 19.95
C ILE A 153 -17.80 28.65 21.26
N PHE A 154 -19.00 28.31 21.77
CA PHE A 154 -19.57 28.88 23.00
C PHE A 154 -19.42 27.98 24.21
N THR A 155 -19.32 26.66 24.00
CA THR A 155 -19.08 25.68 25.06
C THR A 155 -17.87 24.86 24.65
N LEU A 156 -16.80 24.93 25.42
CA LEU A 156 -15.52 24.26 25.15
C LEU A 156 -15.62 22.76 24.84
N PHE A 157 -16.78 22.15 25.11
CA PHE A 157 -17.13 20.77 24.75
C PHE A 157 -18.63 20.64 24.53
N SER A 158 -19.11 20.53 23.31
CA SER A 158 -20.44 19.97 23.11
C SER A 158 -20.39 18.45 23.27
N ALA A 159 -21.44 17.85 23.80
CA ALA A 159 -21.54 16.40 23.92
C ALA A 159 -21.37 15.76 22.52
N PRO A 160 -20.46 14.82 22.37
CA PRO A 160 -20.25 14.16 21.09
C PRO A 160 -21.55 13.48 20.63
N THR A 161 -21.92 13.68 19.37
CA THR A 161 -23.14 13.08 18.82
C THR A 161 -22.96 11.59 18.62
N THR A 162 -23.85 10.78 19.16
CA THR A 162 -23.91 9.35 18.88
C THR A 162 -24.36 9.12 17.44
N VAL A 163 -23.55 8.43 16.66
CA VAL A 163 -23.80 8.20 15.23
C VAL A 163 -24.37 6.82 14.97
N ALA A 164 -23.77 5.79 15.55
CA ALA A 164 -24.16 4.40 15.38
C ALA A 164 -23.49 3.53 16.45
N ASN A 165 -23.93 2.29 16.57
CA ASN A 165 -23.21 1.31 17.39
C ASN A 165 -21.92 0.88 16.66
N VAL A 166 -20.86 0.65 17.44
CA VAL A 166 -19.67 -0.02 16.96
C VAL A 166 -20.04 -1.44 16.55
N THR A 167 -19.62 -1.88 15.40
CA THR A 167 -19.78 -3.27 14.95
C THR A 167 -18.69 -4.14 15.60
N GLY A 168 -18.94 -5.43 15.76
CA GLY A 168 -17.98 -6.39 16.34
C GLY A 168 -16.77 -6.68 15.44
N PRO A 169 -16.13 -7.84 15.57
CA PRO A 169 -14.83 -8.14 14.94
C PRO A 169 -14.87 -8.30 13.40
N ALA A 170 -16.03 -8.16 12.77
CA ALA A 170 -16.10 -8.14 11.32
C ALA A 170 -15.62 -6.79 10.77
N PHE A 171 -14.76 -6.82 9.75
CA PHE A 171 -14.33 -5.61 9.07
C PHE A 171 -15.50 -4.85 8.44
N THR A 172 -15.47 -3.54 8.59
CA THR A 172 -16.42 -2.61 7.98
C THR A 172 -15.68 -1.45 7.35
N MET A 173 -16.27 -0.88 6.32
CA MET A 173 -15.84 0.39 5.74
C MET A 173 -16.71 1.51 6.29
N GLU A 174 -16.08 2.43 6.99
CA GLU A 174 -16.71 3.63 7.50
C GLU A 174 -16.25 4.85 6.70
N GLN A 175 -17.19 5.77 6.44
CA GLN A 175 -16.86 7.08 5.86
C GLN A 175 -17.46 8.17 6.73
N TYR A 176 -16.65 9.19 7.03
CA TYR A 176 -17.08 10.39 7.75
C TYR A 176 -16.81 11.63 6.93
N THR A 177 -17.86 12.27 6.45
CA THR A 177 -17.80 13.53 5.70
C THR A 177 -18.21 14.71 6.55
N ASN A 178 -17.47 15.79 6.50
CA ASN A 178 -17.81 17.08 7.08
C ASN A 178 -17.60 18.19 6.05
N ASN A 179 -18.67 18.89 5.71
CA ASN A 179 -18.67 20.03 4.81
C ASN A 179 -19.17 21.28 5.52
N VAL A 180 -18.35 22.33 5.57
CA VAL A 180 -18.72 23.59 6.20
C VAL A 180 -19.39 24.51 5.18
N ILE A 181 -20.71 24.59 5.23
CA ILE A 181 -21.52 25.39 4.32
C ILE A 181 -21.49 26.85 4.79
N LEU A 182 -21.17 27.78 3.86
CA LEU A 182 -21.05 29.23 4.11
C LEU A 182 -20.11 29.59 5.28
N GLY A 183 -19.17 28.70 5.63
CA GLY A 183 -18.26 28.92 6.75
C GLY A 183 -18.88 28.83 8.15
N LEU A 184 -20.15 28.48 8.28
CA LEU A 184 -20.90 28.55 9.53
C LEU A 184 -21.72 27.28 9.87
N PHE A 185 -22.05 26.48 8.87
CA PHE A 185 -22.96 25.35 9.01
C PHE A 185 -22.25 24.04 8.62
N PRO A 186 -21.61 23.33 9.56
CA PRO A 186 -21.11 21.99 9.29
C PRO A 186 -22.26 21.05 8.94
N SER A 187 -22.19 20.41 7.78
CA SER A 187 -23.06 19.32 7.38
C SER A 187 -22.24 18.03 7.41
N ARG A 188 -22.64 17.12 8.27
CA ARG A 188 -21.92 15.87 8.53
C ARG A 188 -22.76 14.69 8.13
N THR A 189 -22.13 13.72 7.51
CA THR A 189 -22.75 12.44 7.18
C THR A 189 -21.78 11.31 7.48
N VAL A 190 -22.29 10.23 8.05
CA VAL A 190 -21.55 8.99 8.22
C VAL A 190 -22.18 7.91 7.38
N TYR A 191 -21.33 7.19 6.66
CA TYR A 191 -21.73 6.02 5.89
C TYR A 191 -21.05 4.79 6.48
N ARG A 192 -21.74 3.66 6.44
CA ARG A 192 -21.19 2.33 6.70
C ARG A 192 -21.47 1.43 5.53
N ASN A 193 -20.44 0.81 4.97
CA ASN A 193 -20.54 -0.03 3.78
C ASN A 193 -21.40 0.60 2.68
N GLY A 194 -21.15 1.90 2.40
CA GLY A 194 -21.84 2.67 1.36
C GLY A 194 -23.22 3.22 1.74
N VAL A 195 -23.82 2.81 2.88
CA VAL A 195 -25.14 3.27 3.34
C VAL A 195 -25.00 4.42 4.32
N SER A 196 -25.75 5.51 4.11
CA SER A 196 -25.82 6.61 5.08
C SER A 196 -26.54 6.15 6.35
N ILE A 197 -25.85 6.21 7.50
CA ILE A 197 -26.37 5.80 8.81
C ILE A 197 -26.62 6.99 9.73
N TYR A 198 -26.09 8.16 9.39
CA TYR A 198 -26.26 9.38 10.17
C TYR A 198 -26.07 10.61 9.29
N THR A 199 -26.88 11.65 9.51
CA THR A 199 -26.71 12.97 8.90
C THR A 199 -27.19 14.05 9.87
N ASP A 200 -26.42 15.11 10.03
CA ASP A 200 -26.82 16.30 10.76
C ASP A 200 -26.30 17.60 10.11
N VAL A 201 -26.91 18.71 10.52
CA VAL A 201 -26.43 20.07 10.20
C VAL A 201 -26.48 20.88 11.49
N ASN A 202 -25.33 21.35 11.95
CA ASN A 202 -25.23 22.09 13.20
C ASN A 202 -24.66 23.50 12.98
N LEU A 203 -25.24 24.47 13.65
CA LEU A 203 -24.79 25.85 13.59
C LEU A 203 -23.56 26.05 14.48
N LEU A 204 -22.54 26.69 13.90
CA LEU A 204 -21.35 27.17 14.63
C LEU A 204 -20.46 26.10 15.32
N GLN A 205 -20.61 24.82 14.97
CA GLN A 205 -19.76 23.76 15.47
C GLN A 205 -18.58 23.53 14.49
N LEU A 206 -17.66 24.50 14.44
CA LEU A 206 -16.57 24.53 13.48
C LEU A 206 -15.34 23.75 13.96
N PRO A 207 -14.61 23.07 13.06
CA PRO A 207 -13.30 22.48 13.36
C PRO A 207 -12.33 23.53 13.92
N GLN A 208 -11.57 23.16 14.96
CA GLN A 208 -10.56 24.05 15.53
C GLN A 208 -9.17 23.54 15.17
N GLN A 209 -8.52 24.24 14.26
CA GLN A 209 -7.12 23.93 13.88
C GLN A 209 -6.21 24.05 15.09
N ASN A 210 -5.21 23.18 15.17
CA ASN A 210 -4.26 23.14 16.26
C ASN A 210 -2.94 22.50 15.81
N ASN A 211 -1.87 22.75 16.54
CA ASN A 211 -0.52 22.25 16.25
C ASN A 211 -0.28 20.88 16.95
N GLN A 212 -1.30 20.05 17.09
CA GLN A 212 -1.14 18.71 17.66
C GLN A 212 -0.85 17.68 16.58
N PRO A 213 -0.08 16.63 16.87
CA PRO A 213 0.07 15.52 15.96
C PRO A 213 -1.28 14.83 15.77
N LEU A 214 -1.49 14.23 14.59
CA LEU A 214 -2.55 13.26 14.40
C LEU A 214 -2.12 11.96 15.08
N ARG A 215 -2.96 11.45 15.97
CA ARG A 215 -2.80 10.18 16.67
C ARG A 215 -3.67 9.13 16.03
N ILE A 216 -3.13 7.95 15.82
CA ILE A 216 -3.85 6.76 15.30
C ILE A 216 -3.79 5.70 16.39
N GLY A 217 -4.95 5.10 16.72
CA GLY A 217 -5.08 4.12 17.79
C GLY A 217 -5.28 4.71 19.18
N ASN A 218 -5.20 6.04 19.33
CA ASN A 218 -5.29 6.70 20.63
C ASN A 218 -5.91 8.11 20.54
N ALA A 219 -6.42 8.61 21.68
CA ALA A 219 -6.82 10.01 21.85
C ALA A 219 -5.89 10.74 22.83
N SER A 220 -5.59 12.01 22.53
CA SER A 220 -4.62 12.79 23.30
C SER A 220 -5.04 13.01 24.77
N GLY A 221 -4.16 12.64 25.68
CA GLY A 221 -4.21 13.06 27.09
C GLY A 221 -5.24 12.39 27.99
N ALA A 222 -5.97 11.41 27.51
CA ALA A 222 -6.93 10.65 28.31
C ALA A 222 -6.46 9.20 28.45
N ALA A 223 -6.09 8.78 29.64
CA ALA A 223 -5.79 7.38 29.92
C ALA A 223 -7.02 6.49 29.60
N GLY A 224 -6.79 5.42 28.84
CA GLY A 224 -7.84 4.45 28.49
C GLY A 224 -8.64 4.76 27.22
N TRP A 225 -8.18 5.69 26.37
CA TRP A 225 -8.76 5.94 25.06
C TRP A 225 -7.92 5.30 23.96
N ASN A 226 -7.78 3.98 24.03
CA ASN A 226 -6.97 3.20 23.09
C ASN A 226 -7.87 2.34 22.23
N LEU A 227 -7.55 2.23 20.95
CA LEU A 227 -8.22 1.29 20.05
C LEU A 227 -7.92 -0.15 20.48
N ASP A 228 -8.94 -1.00 20.48
CA ASP A 228 -8.85 -2.44 20.62
C ASP A 228 -9.41 -3.04 19.34
N GLY A 229 -8.53 -3.32 18.38
CA GLY A 229 -8.92 -3.77 17.04
C GLY A 229 -8.00 -3.30 15.92
N ASP A 230 -8.44 -3.54 14.71
CA ASP A 230 -7.66 -3.45 13.48
C ASP A 230 -7.97 -2.22 12.64
N ILE A 231 -6.94 -1.67 12.01
CA ILE A 231 -7.08 -0.72 10.89
C ILE A 231 -6.36 -1.28 9.67
N ALA A 232 -7.09 -1.55 8.58
CA ALA A 232 -6.53 -2.02 7.33
C ALA A 232 -6.18 -0.86 6.38
N GLU A 233 -7.03 0.17 6.30
CA GLU A 233 -6.79 1.34 5.45
C GLU A 233 -7.41 2.60 6.05
N LEU A 234 -6.69 3.73 5.93
CA LEU A 234 -7.11 5.05 6.39
C LEU A 234 -6.81 6.10 5.33
N VAL A 235 -7.83 6.83 4.88
CA VAL A 235 -7.72 7.81 3.80
C VAL A 235 -8.36 9.14 4.21
N PHE A 236 -7.63 10.25 4.08
CA PHE A 236 -8.10 11.60 4.39
C PHE A 236 -8.09 12.49 3.16
N TYR A 237 -9.23 13.08 2.88
CA TYR A 237 -9.37 14.20 1.95
C TYR A 237 -9.61 15.49 2.75
N ASN A 238 -8.99 16.60 2.32
CA ASN A 238 -9.14 17.92 2.95
C ASN A 238 -10.44 18.66 2.55
N SER A 239 -11.32 17.99 1.84
CA SER A 239 -12.62 18.48 1.42
C SER A 239 -13.53 17.30 1.10
N ARG A 240 -14.83 17.55 1.07
CA ARG A 240 -15.80 16.53 0.67
C ARG A 240 -15.56 16.12 -0.78
N VAL A 241 -15.38 14.83 -1.02
CA VAL A 241 -15.43 14.26 -2.36
C VAL A 241 -16.87 14.29 -2.90
N ASN A 242 -17.07 14.40 -4.21
CA ASN A 242 -18.40 14.38 -4.78
C ASN A 242 -19.01 12.96 -4.75
N SER A 243 -20.33 12.85 -5.01
CA SER A 243 -21.03 11.57 -4.88
C SER A 243 -20.51 10.49 -5.82
N ALA A 244 -20.09 10.82 -7.02
CA ALA A 244 -19.49 9.84 -7.94
C ALA A 244 -18.13 9.35 -7.41
N GLN A 245 -17.27 10.26 -6.95
CA GLN A 245 -15.99 9.93 -6.34
C GLN A 245 -16.14 9.05 -5.11
N ARG A 246 -17.12 9.37 -4.23
CA ARG A 246 -17.43 8.56 -3.05
C ARG A 246 -17.80 7.12 -3.42
N ILE A 247 -18.64 6.94 -4.43
CA ILE A 247 -19.04 5.61 -4.92
C ILE A 247 -17.82 4.84 -5.42
N ILE A 248 -16.95 5.46 -6.20
CA ILE A 248 -15.73 4.85 -6.73
C ILE A 248 -14.80 4.41 -5.59
N ILE A 249 -14.53 5.28 -4.60
CA ILE A 249 -13.68 4.94 -3.45
C ILE A 249 -14.29 3.79 -2.65
N SER A 250 -15.61 3.83 -2.42
CA SER A 250 -16.30 2.76 -1.68
C SER A 250 -16.20 1.41 -2.39
N ASN A 251 -16.33 1.37 -3.71
CA ASN A 251 -16.20 0.13 -4.48
C ASN A 251 -14.74 -0.36 -4.54
N TYR A 252 -13.76 0.55 -4.60
CA TYR A 252 -12.35 0.17 -4.47
C TYR A 252 -12.07 -0.51 -3.14
N LEU A 253 -12.51 0.10 -2.01
CA LEU A 253 -12.28 -0.47 -0.68
C LEU A 253 -13.07 -1.77 -0.47
N ALA A 254 -14.31 -1.82 -0.98
CA ALA A 254 -15.13 -3.02 -0.88
C ALA A 254 -14.51 -4.19 -1.63
N ALA A 255 -14.09 -4.01 -2.87
CA ALA A 255 -13.43 -5.03 -3.67
C ALA A 255 -12.15 -5.51 -2.99
N LYS A 256 -11.26 -4.59 -2.62
CA LYS A 256 -9.97 -4.92 -1.99
C LYS A 256 -10.14 -5.76 -0.72
N TYR A 257 -11.10 -5.40 0.13
CA TYR A 257 -11.27 -6.05 1.43
C TYR A 257 -12.42 -7.07 1.48
N GLY A 258 -13.01 -7.42 0.33
CA GLY A 258 -14.11 -8.38 0.26
C GLY A 258 -15.33 -7.94 1.09
N LEU A 259 -15.66 -6.65 1.10
CA LEU A 259 -16.76 -6.10 1.88
C LEU A 259 -18.02 -5.96 1.02
N THR A 260 -19.16 -6.37 1.54
CA THR A 260 -20.45 -6.18 0.86
C THR A 260 -20.95 -4.75 1.04
N LEU A 261 -21.19 -4.04 -0.05
CA LEU A 261 -21.84 -2.74 -0.03
C LEU A 261 -23.36 -2.88 0.10
N GLY A 262 -23.95 -2.12 1.01
CA GLY A 262 -25.41 -2.07 1.16
C GLY A 262 -26.11 -1.15 0.15
N ALA A 263 -25.34 -0.34 -0.60
CA ALA A 263 -25.83 0.54 -1.66
C ALA A 263 -24.70 0.94 -2.62
N ASN A 264 -25.07 1.27 -3.87
CA ASN A 264 -24.16 1.79 -4.90
C ASN A 264 -23.00 0.84 -5.22
N GLU A 265 -23.27 -0.44 -5.27
CA GLU A 265 -22.32 -1.45 -5.75
C GLU A 265 -22.30 -1.39 -7.29
N VAL A 266 -21.27 -0.76 -7.81
CA VAL A 266 -21.07 -0.55 -9.26
C VAL A 266 -19.88 -1.35 -9.80
N TYR A 267 -19.18 -2.08 -8.94
CA TYR A 267 -18.13 -3.02 -9.30
C TYR A 267 -18.48 -4.41 -8.78
N ARG A 268 -18.49 -5.42 -9.66
CA ARG A 268 -18.89 -6.80 -9.34
C ARG A 268 -17.92 -7.84 -9.88
N MET A 269 -16.75 -7.41 -10.31
CA MET A 269 -15.74 -8.33 -10.85
C MET A 269 -14.81 -8.86 -9.76
N ASP A 270 -15.03 -8.45 -8.52
CA ASP A 270 -14.43 -8.94 -7.28
C ASP A 270 -15.13 -10.17 -6.69
N ASP A 271 -16.27 -10.58 -7.25
CA ASP A 271 -16.99 -11.79 -6.84
C ASP A 271 -16.16 -13.04 -7.18
N PRO A 272 -15.98 -14.02 -6.26
CA PRO A 272 -15.22 -15.25 -6.52
C PRO A 272 -15.70 -16.01 -7.77
N GLY A 273 -16.98 -15.89 -8.12
CA GLY A 273 -17.55 -16.44 -9.35
C GLY A 273 -17.07 -15.76 -10.64
N SER A 274 -16.46 -14.59 -10.54
CA SER A 274 -15.95 -13.78 -11.66
C SER A 274 -14.44 -13.88 -11.86
N ASN A 275 -13.74 -14.78 -11.16
CA ASN A 275 -12.29 -15.00 -11.17
C ASN A 275 -11.47 -13.88 -10.48
N ASP A 276 -12.06 -13.20 -9.49
CA ASP A 276 -11.35 -12.37 -8.53
C ASP A 276 -10.46 -11.27 -9.17
N PHE A 277 -11.11 -10.20 -9.65
CA PHE A 277 -10.45 -9.01 -10.20
C PHE A 277 -10.48 -7.86 -9.18
N ASP A 278 -10.19 -8.13 -7.93
CA ASP A 278 -10.34 -7.24 -6.78
C ASP A 278 -9.15 -6.28 -6.57
N HIS A 279 -8.09 -6.44 -7.36
CA HIS A 279 -6.85 -5.69 -7.19
C HIS A 279 -6.90 -4.34 -7.92
N GLU A 280 -6.45 -3.30 -7.19
CA GLU A 280 -6.23 -1.93 -7.70
C GLU A 280 -7.43 -1.38 -8.51
N VAL A 281 -8.62 -1.64 -8.01
CA VAL A 281 -9.88 -1.19 -8.64
C VAL A 281 -9.91 0.33 -8.77
N ALA A 282 -10.29 0.82 -9.94
CA ALA A 282 -10.47 2.24 -10.22
C ALA A 282 -11.68 2.46 -11.11
N GLY A 283 -12.13 3.71 -11.24
CA GLY A 283 -13.29 3.96 -12.06
C GLY A 283 -13.54 5.42 -12.43
N ILE A 284 -14.37 5.58 -13.46
CA ILE A 284 -15.00 6.83 -13.85
C ILE A 284 -16.50 6.70 -13.64
N GLY A 285 -17.19 7.83 -13.42
CA GLY A 285 -18.64 7.79 -13.25
C GLY A 285 -19.26 9.16 -13.06
N ARG A 286 -20.57 9.20 -13.12
CA ARG A 286 -21.37 10.40 -12.99
C ARG A 286 -22.69 10.09 -12.32
N ILE A 287 -23.04 10.86 -11.28
CA ILE A 287 -24.37 10.90 -10.68
C ILE A 287 -25.22 11.99 -11.35
N ASP A 288 -24.63 13.17 -11.52
CA ASP A 288 -25.21 14.34 -12.19
C ASP A 288 -24.10 15.28 -12.69
N GLY A 289 -24.48 16.43 -13.27
CA GLY A 289 -23.51 17.38 -13.86
C GLY A 289 -22.49 17.97 -12.87
N SER A 290 -22.79 17.97 -11.57
CA SER A 290 -21.90 18.47 -10.51
C SER A 290 -21.12 17.35 -9.81
N ASN A 291 -21.59 16.12 -9.91
CA ASN A 291 -21.07 14.94 -9.24
C ASN A 291 -20.55 13.95 -10.29
N GLN A 292 -19.34 14.17 -10.77
CA GLN A 292 -18.72 13.35 -11.81
C GLN A 292 -17.21 13.16 -11.57
N HIS A 293 -16.69 12.07 -12.10
CA HIS A 293 -15.28 11.72 -12.16
C HIS A 293 -15.00 11.07 -13.53
N THR A 294 -14.37 11.78 -14.44
CA THR A 294 -14.27 11.41 -15.86
C THR A 294 -12.89 10.94 -16.27
N SER A 295 -11.99 10.77 -15.30
CA SER A 295 -10.59 10.40 -15.53
C SER A 295 -10.06 9.71 -14.28
N ALA A 296 -9.66 8.46 -14.37
CA ALA A 296 -9.11 7.70 -13.27
C ALA A 296 -7.91 6.88 -13.71
N ARG A 297 -6.89 6.87 -12.87
CA ARG A 297 -5.73 6.01 -13.01
C ARG A 297 -5.87 4.89 -11.97
N GLY A 298 -6.19 3.70 -12.44
CA GLY A 298 -6.08 2.46 -11.67
C GLY A 298 -4.62 2.15 -11.44
N SER A 299 -4.24 1.00 -11.08
CA SER A 299 -2.84 0.62 -10.87
C SER A 299 -1.86 1.54 -11.63
N SER A 300 -0.64 1.61 -11.31
CA SER A 300 0.34 2.50 -11.95
C SER A 300 0.35 2.49 -13.48
N VAL A 301 -0.31 1.51 -14.13
CA VAL A 301 -0.22 1.23 -15.58
C VAL A 301 -1.41 1.74 -16.37
N VAL A 302 -2.66 1.54 -15.92
CA VAL A 302 -3.87 1.83 -16.71
C VAL A 302 -4.53 3.13 -16.27
N HIS A 303 -4.78 4.02 -17.23
CA HIS A 303 -5.52 5.27 -17.05
C HIS A 303 -6.65 5.31 -18.07
N ILE A 304 -7.91 5.33 -17.62
CA ILE A 304 -9.09 5.46 -18.48
C ILE A 304 -9.72 6.82 -18.26
N HIS A 305 -10.04 7.52 -19.37
CA HIS A 305 -10.56 8.87 -19.34
C HIS A 305 -11.36 9.22 -20.58
N SER A 306 -11.95 10.43 -20.57
CA SER A 306 -12.68 11.02 -21.71
C SER A 306 -13.80 10.11 -22.28
N PRO A 307 -14.73 9.62 -21.42
CA PRO A 307 -15.89 8.89 -21.93
C PRO A 307 -16.73 9.78 -22.85
N SER A 308 -17.19 9.24 -23.98
CA SER A 308 -17.92 10.02 -24.99
C SER A 308 -19.40 10.21 -24.68
N ASN A 309 -19.97 9.38 -23.79
CA ASN A 309 -21.43 9.37 -23.51
C ASN A 309 -21.72 9.07 -22.04
N LEU A 310 -20.92 9.60 -21.10
CA LEU A 310 -21.17 9.38 -19.68
C LEU A 310 -22.43 10.11 -19.21
N GLY A 311 -23.51 9.37 -19.07
CA GLY A 311 -24.80 9.84 -18.57
C GLY A 311 -24.92 9.92 -17.05
N ASN A 312 -26.08 10.36 -16.55
CA ASN A 312 -26.35 10.38 -15.12
C ASN A 312 -26.56 8.97 -14.57
N ASN A 313 -25.99 8.68 -13.42
CA ASN A 313 -25.98 7.37 -12.76
C ASN A 313 -25.28 6.27 -13.59
N GLU A 314 -24.22 6.62 -14.27
CA GLU A 314 -23.42 5.68 -15.04
C GLU A 314 -21.98 5.61 -14.49
N PHE A 315 -21.45 4.39 -14.43
CA PHE A 315 -20.09 4.10 -13.95
C PHE A 315 -19.43 3.05 -14.83
N LEU A 316 -18.14 3.25 -15.11
CA LEU A 316 -17.24 2.24 -15.66
C LEU A 316 -16.10 2.07 -14.66
N MET A 317 -15.98 0.88 -14.09
CA MET A 317 -14.91 0.52 -13.16
C MET A 317 -14.10 -0.65 -13.72
N TRP A 318 -12.86 -0.79 -13.29
CA TRP A 318 -11.97 -1.88 -13.67
C TRP A 318 -11.02 -2.24 -12.54
N GLY A 319 -10.69 -3.50 -12.44
CA GLY A 319 -9.68 -4.08 -11.55
C GLY A 319 -8.98 -5.21 -12.26
N HIS A 320 -8.00 -5.84 -11.64
CA HIS A 320 -7.21 -6.90 -12.27
C HIS A 320 -7.03 -8.13 -11.37
N ASN A 321 -6.63 -9.24 -12.01
CA ASN A 321 -6.45 -10.56 -11.39
C ASN A 321 -5.14 -10.73 -10.60
N ASN A 322 -4.39 -9.66 -10.35
CA ASN A 322 -3.08 -9.68 -9.69
C ASN A 322 -2.02 -10.62 -10.29
N ASP A 323 -2.22 -11.06 -11.52
CA ASP A 323 -1.22 -11.88 -12.21
C ASP A 323 -0.01 -11.04 -12.61
N ILE A 324 1.05 -11.70 -13.07
CA ILE A 324 2.33 -11.07 -13.39
C ILE A 324 2.15 -9.96 -14.43
N LEU A 325 2.65 -8.77 -14.12
CA LEU A 325 2.73 -7.64 -15.03
C LEU A 325 4.16 -7.53 -15.57
N GLY A 326 4.31 -7.40 -16.87
CA GLY A 326 5.65 -7.21 -17.46
C GLY A 326 6.27 -8.49 -18.02
N THR A 327 5.51 -9.55 -18.17
CA THR A 327 5.94 -10.79 -18.83
C THR A 327 5.02 -11.11 -20.00
N TRP A 328 5.61 -11.48 -21.17
CA TRP A 328 4.84 -11.93 -22.33
C TRP A 328 4.55 -13.42 -22.25
N GLY A 329 3.29 -13.79 -22.03
CA GLY A 329 2.81 -15.17 -22.16
C GLY A 329 2.67 -15.56 -23.63
N SER A 330 2.90 -16.83 -23.93
CA SER A 330 2.80 -17.41 -25.30
C SER A 330 1.55 -18.24 -25.53
N VAL A 331 0.59 -18.20 -24.62
CA VAL A 331 -0.67 -18.94 -24.71
C VAL A 331 -1.85 -18.00 -24.90
N ASP A 332 -2.93 -18.49 -25.51
CA ASP A 332 -4.16 -17.76 -25.71
C ASP A 332 -3.89 -16.42 -26.46
N LEU A 333 -3.32 -16.55 -27.66
CA LEU A 333 -2.87 -15.44 -28.48
C LEU A 333 -3.71 -15.30 -29.76
N PRO A 334 -4.24 -14.11 -30.05
CA PRO A 334 -4.84 -13.82 -31.35
C PRO A 334 -3.86 -13.99 -32.51
N VAL A 335 -4.41 -14.18 -33.69
CA VAL A 335 -3.59 -14.28 -34.91
C VAL A 335 -2.71 -13.03 -35.08
N GLY A 336 -1.41 -13.25 -35.25
CA GLY A 336 -0.43 -12.18 -35.43
C GLY A 336 0.14 -11.61 -34.12
N ILE A 337 -0.33 -12.03 -32.96
CA ILE A 337 0.24 -11.70 -31.65
C ILE A 337 1.27 -12.75 -31.26
N GLN A 338 2.43 -12.33 -30.81
CA GLN A 338 3.51 -13.21 -30.33
C GLN A 338 3.54 -13.38 -28.83
N GLY A 339 2.94 -12.43 -28.08
CA GLY A 339 2.83 -12.50 -26.64
C GLY A 339 1.78 -11.54 -26.10
N ARG A 340 1.16 -11.89 -24.97
CA ARG A 340 0.29 -11.00 -24.18
C ARG A 340 0.69 -11.01 -22.71
N TRP A 341 0.33 -9.97 -21.98
CA TRP A 341 0.52 -9.98 -20.52
C TRP A 341 -0.34 -11.07 -19.87
N PHE A 342 0.16 -11.64 -18.78
CA PHE A 342 -0.62 -12.53 -17.91
C PHE A 342 -1.65 -11.72 -17.12
N ARG A 343 -1.29 -10.48 -16.72
CA ARG A 343 -2.24 -9.59 -16.06
C ARG A 343 -3.39 -9.24 -16.99
N VAL A 344 -4.59 -9.50 -16.48
CA VAL A 344 -5.85 -9.22 -17.17
C VAL A 344 -6.67 -8.29 -16.28
N TRP A 345 -7.24 -7.28 -16.89
CA TRP A 345 -8.23 -6.41 -16.26
C TRP A 345 -9.62 -6.84 -16.68
N ARG A 346 -10.60 -6.61 -15.79
CA ARG A 346 -12.00 -6.83 -16.08
C ARG A 346 -12.80 -5.59 -15.71
N VAL A 347 -13.78 -5.23 -16.56
CA VAL A 347 -14.59 -4.04 -16.37
C VAL A 347 -15.97 -4.38 -15.81
N SER A 348 -16.51 -3.44 -15.03
CA SER A 348 -17.91 -3.40 -14.63
C SER A 348 -18.50 -2.09 -15.11
N GLU A 349 -19.58 -2.13 -15.89
CA GLU A 349 -20.22 -0.97 -16.47
C GLU A 349 -21.68 -0.92 -16.03
N LEU A 350 -21.92 -0.32 -14.86
CA LEU A 350 -23.19 -0.41 -14.12
C LEU A 350 -23.68 0.94 -13.60
N SER A 351 -24.99 1.04 -13.44
CA SER A 351 -25.61 2.08 -12.62
C SER A 351 -25.54 1.72 -11.12
N PRO A 352 -25.76 2.69 -10.18
CA PRO A 352 -25.85 2.44 -8.74
C PRO A 352 -26.92 1.42 -8.33
N THR A 353 -27.85 1.11 -9.20
CA THR A 353 -28.91 0.09 -8.98
C THR A 353 -28.52 -1.28 -9.58
N GLY A 354 -27.33 -1.40 -10.19
CA GLY A 354 -26.83 -2.62 -10.80
C GLY A 354 -27.38 -2.91 -12.20
N ALA A 355 -28.00 -1.93 -12.86
CA ALA A 355 -28.40 -2.06 -14.25
C ALA A 355 -27.24 -1.75 -15.18
N ALA A 356 -27.09 -2.51 -16.28
CA ALA A 356 -26.10 -2.23 -17.32
C ALA A 356 -26.33 -0.83 -17.93
N VAL A 357 -25.23 -0.13 -18.19
CA VAL A 357 -25.21 1.21 -18.81
C VAL A 357 -24.20 1.25 -19.95
N ASP A 358 -24.06 2.39 -20.65
CA ASP A 358 -23.10 2.58 -21.74
C ASP A 358 -22.48 3.98 -21.67
N VAL A 359 -21.25 4.05 -21.16
CA VAL A 359 -20.49 5.31 -21.06
C VAL A 359 -19.92 5.77 -22.40
N GLY A 360 -20.17 5.00 -23.47
CA GLY A 360 -19.66 5.25 -24.81
C GLY A 360 -18.19 4.88 -24.97
N SER A 361 -17.54 5.45 -25.98
CA SER A 361 -16.11 5.21 -26.18
C SER A 361 -15.27 5.91 -25.13
N VAL A 362 -14.17 5.28 -24.75
CA VAL A 362 -13.18 5.86 -23.81
C VAL A 362 -11.81 5.97 -24.46
N THR A 363 -10.92 6.74 -23.81
CA THR A 363 -9.50 6.76 -24.09
C THR A 363 -8.76 6.02 -22.98
N MET A 364 -7.82 5.15 -23.38
CA MET A 364 -6.97 4.39 -22.46
C MET A 364 -5.52 4.74 -22.68
N ASP A 365 -4.85 5.19 -21.64
CA ASP A 365 -3.40 5.39 -21.62
C ASP A 365 -2.74 4.29 -20.78
N PHE A 366 -1.67 3.71 -21.30
CA PHE A 366 -0.84 2.74 -20.59
C PHE A 366 0.52 3.37 -20.27
N ASP A 367 0.91 3.37 -19.01
CA ASP A 367 2.23 3.78 -18.56
C ASP A 367 3.19 2.59 -18.67
N LEU A 368 3.96 2.57 -19.74
CA LEU A 368 4.92 1.50 -20.02
C LEU A 368 6.37 1.94 -19.75
N ASN A 369 6.57 3.02 -18.99
CA ASN A 369 7.89 3.57 -18.73
C ASN A 369 8.83 2.57 -18.03
N ALA A 370 8.27 1.74 -17.14
CA ALA A 370 9.02 0.68 -16.45
C ALA A 370 9.40 -0.51 -17.36
N PHE A 371 8.83 -0.58 -18.58
CA PHE A 371 8.97 -1.71 -19.51
C PHE A 371 9.78 -1.36 -20.78
N SER A 372 10.49 -0.22 -20.77
CA SER A 372 11.30 0.23 -21.90
C SER A 372 12.46 -0.76 -22.18
N PRO A 373 12.85 -0.95 -23.46
CA PRO A 373 12.34 -0.28 -24.65
C PRO A 373 11.02 -0.87 -25.19
N ILE A 374 10.10 0.02 -25.56
CA ILE A 374 8.82 -0.35 -26.18
C ILE A 374 8.80 0.16 -27.63
N VAL A 375 8.52 -0.74 -28.57
CA VAL A 375 8.27 -0.37 -29.98
C VAL A 375 6.79 -0.14 -30.16
N THR A 376 6.38 1.12 -30.31
CA THR A 376 4.97 1.55 -30.39
C THR A 376 4.15 0.78 -31.40
N SER A 377 4.73 0.52 -32.60
CA SER A 377 4.06 -0.22 -33.68
C SER A 377 3.71 -1.67 -33.31
N ASP A 378 4.33 -2.22 -32.30
CA ASP A 378 4.22 -3.64 -31.96
C ASP A 378 3.14 -3.89 -30.89
N ILE A 379 2.77 -2.88 -30.10
CA ILE A 379 1.80 -3.00 -29.03
C ILE A 379 0.36 -3.08 -29.58
N ARG A 380 -0.44 -3.93 -28.97
CA ARG A 380 -1.88 -4.11 -29.24
C ARG A 380 -2.67 -4.15 -27.93
N LEU A 381 -3.85 -3.57 -27.95
CA LEU A 381 -4.87 -3.81 -26.94
C LEU A 381 -5.69 -5.04 -27.37
N LEU A 382 -5.85 -5.98 -26.47
CA LEU A 382 -6.67 -7.17 -26.64
C LEU A 382 -7.89 -7.04 -25.73
N VAL A 383 -9.07 -7.24 -26.25
CA VAL A 383 -10.34 -7.19 -25.51
C VAL A 383 -11.11 -8.45 -25.83
N ASP A 384 -11.49 -9.20 -24.79
CA ASP A 384 -12.38 -10.36 -24.85
C ASP A 384 -13.81 -9.85 -25.10
N THR A 385 -14.24 -9.86 -26.37
CA THR A 385 -15.47 -9.17 -26.79
C THR A 385 -16.73 -10.02 -26.67
N ASP A 386 -16.61 -11.32 -26.57
CA ASP A 386 -17.73 -12.26 -26.35
C ASP A 386 -17.79 -12.79 -24.90
N ASN A 387 -16.79 -12.39 -24.07
CA ASN A 387 -16.70 -12.68 -22.63
C ASN A 387 -16.58 -14.19 -22.32
N ASP A 388 -15.95 -14.95 -23.19
CA ASP A 388 -15.70 -16.38 -22.98
C ASP A 388 -14.42 -16.67 -22.18
N GLY A 389 -13.57 -15.64 -21.96
CA GLY A 389 -12.32 -15.71 -21.21
C GLY A 389 -11.10 -16.04 -22.07
N VAL A 390 -11.25 -16.10 -23.38
CA VAL A 390 -10.22 -16.41 -24.36
C VAL A 390 -9.90 -15.16 -25.17
N PHE A 391 -8.62 -14.92 -25.46
CA PHE A 391 -8.18 -13.82 -26.34
C PHE A 391 -7.79 -14.31 -27.73
N ALA A 392 -7.61 -15.64 -27.92
CA ALA A 392 -7.06 -16.21 -29.15
C ALA A 392 -7.91 -15.97 -30.39
N ASP A 393 -9.21 -15.78 -30.27
CA ASP A 393 -10.16 -15.51 -31.33
C ASP A 393 -10.48 -14.02 -31.51
N GLU A 394 -9.90 -13.15 -30.69
CA GLU A 394 -10.15 -11.72 -30.71
C GLU A 394 -9.37 -10.97 -31.79
N THR A 395 -9.91 -9.83 -32.20
CA THR A 395 -9.22 -8.93 -33.13
C THR A 395 -8.39 -7.90 -32.38
N PRO A 396 -7.04 -7.92 -32.49
CA PRO A 396 -6.16 -6.97 -31.81
C PRO A 396 -6.40 -5.52 -32.25
N ILE A 397 -6.44 -4.59 -31.30
CA ILE A 397 -6.66 -3.16 -31.53
C ILE A 397 -5.32 -2.43 -31.47
N GLY A 398 -5.08 -1.53 -32.40
CA GLY A 398 -3.89 -0.68 -32.41
C GLY A 398 -3.11 -0.71 -33.72
N PRO A 399 -1.90 -0.15 -33.77
CA PRO A 399 -1.03 0.24 -32.63
C PRO A 399 -1.53 1.48 -31.87
N PRO A 400 -1.06 1.71 -30.63
CA PRO A 400 -1.36 2.94 -29.89
C PRO A 400 -0.60 4.14 -30.47
N THR A 401 -0.91 5.33 -29.95
CA THR A 401 -0.12 6.55 -30.17
C THR A 401 0.79 6.78 -28.97
N ALA A 402 2.10 6.92 -29.18
CA ALA A 402 3.01 7.35 -28.12
C ALA A 402 2.78 8.85 -27.84
N ILE A 403 2.49 9.19 -26.59
CA ILE A 403 2.20 10.56 -26.14
C ILE A 403 3.30 11.18 -25.29
N GLY A 404 4.46 10.51 -25.22
CA GLY A 404 5.63 10.92 -24.46
C GLY A 404 5.64 10.41 -23.02
N GLY A 405 6.81 10.43 -22.37
CA GLY A 405 6.98 10.00 -20.98
C GLY A 405 6.66 8.54 -20.73
N GLY A 406 6.82 7.65 -21.72
CA GLY A 406 6.49 6.23 -21.59
C GLY A 406 5.00 5.92 -21.64
N LEU A 407 4.16 6.89 -22.03
CA LEU A 407 2.71 6.72 -22.14
C LEU A 407 2.28 6.38 -23.57
N TYR A 408 1.38 5.39 -23.70
CA TYR A 408 0.87 4.87 -24.94
C TYR A 408 -0.66 4.89 -24.93
N ARG A 409 -1.26 5.58 -25.92
CA ARG A 409 -2.69 5.91 -25.98
C ARG A 409 -3.45 5.10 -27.01
N PHE A 410 -4.53 4.47 -26.57
CA PHE A 410 -5.60 3.94 -27.42
C PHE A 410 -6.83 4.85 -27.28
N SER A 411 -7.30 5.45 -28.37
CA SER A 411 -8.43 6.37 -28.36
C SER A 411 -9.66 5.77 -29.00
N GLY A 412 -10.85 6.16 -28.53
CA GLY A 412 -12.12 5.76 -29.12
C GLY A 412 -12.45 4.28 -28.91
N ILE A 413 -12.04 3.72 -27.79
CA ILE A 413 -12.30 2.30 -27.47
C ILE A 413 -13.76 2.15 -27.05
N THR A 414 -14.52 1.39 -27.83
CA THR A 414 -15.94 1.07 -27.62
C THR A 414 -16.16 -0.36 -27.12
N GLN A 415 -15.10 -1.15 -27.04
CA GLN A 415 -15.17 -2.56 -26.69
C GLN A 415 -15.21 -2.81 -25.17
N LEU A 416 -14.97 -1.79 -24.32
CA LEU A 416 -15.05 -1.92 -22.87
C LEU A 416 -16.51 -1.84 -22.43
N VAL A 417 -17.17 -2.98 -22.43
CA VAL A 417 -18.57 -3.16 -22.00
C VAL A 417 -18.56 -4.04 -20.75
N ASP A 418 -19.64 -4.00 -19.97
CA ASP A 418 -19.76 -4.77 -18.72
C ASP A 418 -19.27 -6.22 -18.84
N GLN A 419 -18.49 -6.65 -17.85
CA GLN A 419 -17.86 -7.97 -17.70
C GLN A 419 -16.69 -8.28 -18.64
N ARG A 420 -16.42 -7.49 -19.66
CA ARG A 420 -15.34 -7.77 -20.61
C ARG A 420 -13.97 -7.65 -19.95
N ARG A 421 -13.05 -8.47 -20.45
CA ARG A 421 -11.65 -8.48 -20.05
C ARG A 421 -10.80 -7.76 -21.06
N PHE A 422 -9.67 -7.21 -20.62
CA PHE A 422 -8.68 -6.65 -21.54
C PHE A 422 -7.26 -6.87 -21.02
N THR A 423 -6.31 -6.89 -21.94
CA THR A 423 -4.87 -6.95 -21.66
C THR A 423 -4.08 -6.31 -22.79
N LEU A 424 -2.75 -6.18 -22.64
CA LEU A 424 -1.86 -5.79 -23.73
C LEU A 424 -1.19 -6.99 -24.35
N GLY A 425 -1.01 -6.94 -25.67
CA GLY A 425 -0.22 -7.88 -26.45
C GLY A 425 0.83 -7.18 -27.31
N THR A 426 1.76 -7.97 -27.84
CA THR A 426 2.78 -7.51 -28.80
C THR A 426 2.85 -8.44 -29.99
N ILE A 427 3.08 -7.86 -31.19
CA ILE A 427 3.35 -8.63 -32.42
C ILE A 427 4.83 -9.01 -32.53
N ASN A 428 5.69 -8.53 -31.64
CA ASN A 428 7.13 -8.78 -31.68
C ASN A 428 7.76 -8.74 -30.27
N THR A 429 7.80 -9.90 -29.63
CA THR A 429 8.40 -10.04 -28.30
C THR A 429 9.91 -9.78 -28.31
N SER A 430 10.54 -9.81 -29.48
CA SER A 430 11.98 -9.57 -29.64
C SER A 430 12.34 -8.10 -29.71
N ALA A 431 11.53 -7.25 -30.34
CA ALA A 431 11.76 -5.81 -30.43
C ALA A 431 11.13 -5.01 -29.27
N THR A 432 10.15 -5.60 -28.60
CA THR A 432 9.50 -5.04 -27.41
C THR A 432 9.72 -5.98 -26.23
N PRO A 433 10.97 -6.05 -25.73
CA PRO A 433 11.27 -6.89 -24.57
C PRO A 433 10.71 -6.28 -23.30
N LEU A 434 10.31 -7.15 -22.40
CA LEU A 434 10.07 -6.73 -21.02
C LEU A 434 11.35 -6.95 -20.21
N PRO A 435 11.59 -6.15 -19.16
CA PRO A 435 12.74 -6.34 -18.27
C PRO A 435 12.76 -7.74 -17.66
N VAL A 436 13.92 -8.16 -17.17
CA VAL A 436 14.01 -9.39 -16.36
C VAL A 436 13.07 -9.25 -15.16
N GLU A 437 12.16 -10.18 -15.03
CA GLU A 437 11.27 -10.21 -13.90
C GLU A 437 11.83 -11.11 -12.80
N LEU A 438 12.18 -10.47 -11.69
CA LEU A 438 12.60 -11.17 -10.48
C LEU A 438 11.35 -11.70 -9.75
N ILE A 439 11.14 -13.02 -9.80
CA ILE A 439 10.03 -13.68 -9.07
C ILE A 439 10.26 -13.64 -7.57
N ALA A 440 11.49 -13.92 -7.14
CA ALA A 440 11.88 -13.98 -5.75
C ALA A 440 13.33 -13.57 -5.57
N PHE A 441 13.63 -12.92 -4.46
CA PHE A 441 14.98 -12.74 -3.94
C PHE A 441 14.93 -12.90 -2.42
N GLU A 442 15.67 -13.83 -1.87
CA GLU A 442 15.69 -14.17 -0.46
C GLU A 442 17.12 -14.17 0.06
N ALA A 443 17.27 -13.75 1.32
CA ALA A 443 18.52 -13.83 2.07
C ALA A 443 18.24 -14.54 3.39
N GLN A 444 18.83 -15.73 3.59
CA GLN A 444 18.56 -16.54 4.76
C GLN A 444 19.84 -16.95 5.46
N ALA A 445 19.97 -16.59 6.74
CA ALA A 445 21.08 -17.04 7.58
C ALA A 445 21.00 -18.56 7.82
N ARG A 446 22.10 -19.26 7.57
CA ARG A 446 22.25 -20.72 7.70
C ARG A 446 23.55 -21.03 8.45
N ALA A 447 23.54 -20.88 9.75
CA ALA A 447 24.71 -21.21 10.56
C ALA A 447 25.05 -22.71 10.49
N PRO A 448 26.33 -23.10 10.43
CA PRO A 448 27.50 -22.22 10.40
C PRO A 448 27.95 -21.80 8.99
N GLN A 449 27.22 -22.12 7.92
CA GLN A 449 27.70 -22.00 6.53
C GLN A 449 27.77 -20.56 6.02
N GLY A 450 26.95 -19.64 6.57
CA GLY A 450 26.87 -18.27 6.09
C GLY A 450 25.43 -17.80 5.84
N ILE A 451 25.26 -16.84 4.94
CA ILE A 451 23.95 -16.40 4.47
C ILE A 451 23.74 -16.93 3.06
N GLU A 452 22.70 -17.73 2.89
CA GLU A 452 22.25 -18.24 1.60
C GLU A 452 21.39 -17.17 0.92
N LEU A 453 21.76 -16.85 -0.32
CA LEU A 453 21.06 -15.94 -1.19
C LEU A 453 20.46 -16.75 -2.33
N ARG A 454 19.15 -16.66 -2.51
CA ARG A 454 18.43 -17.34 -3.58
C ARG A 454 17.60 -16.34 -4.35
N TRP A 455 17.59 -16.46 -5.65
CA TRP A 455 16.68 -15.67 -6.48
C TRP A 455 16.21 -16.49 -7.68
N SER A 456 15.07 -16.10 -8.20
CA SER A 456 14.46 -16.71 -9.37
C SER A 456 14.00 -15.62 -10.31
N THR A 457 14.19 -15.82 -11.59
CA THR A 457 13.64 -14.97 -12.65
C THR A 457 12.57 -15.73 -13.43
N ALA A 458 11.51 -15.05 -13.85
CA ALA A 458 10.50 -15.63 -14.74
C ALA A 458 11.02 -15.71 -16.16
N THR A 459 11.69 -14.64 -16.58
CA THR A 459 12.31 -14.51 -17.89
C THR A 459 13.62 -13.74 -17.74
N GLU A 460 14.55 -13.99 -18.63
CA GLU A 460 15.75 -13.16 -18.76
C GLU A 460 15.94 -12.74 -20.19
N ARG A 461 16.42 -11.52 -20.36
CA ARG A 461 16.75 -11.02 -21.67
C ARG A 461 17.96 -10.10 -21.62
N ASN A 462 18.85 -10.33 -22.56
CA ASN A 462 20.15 -9.65 -22.64
C ASN A 462 20.91 -9.65 -21.30
N ASN A 463 20.46 -10.42 -20.32
CA ASN A 463 21.07 -10.47 -19.00
C ASN A 463 22.44 -11.12 -19.06
N ALA A 464 23.50 -10.31 -19.07
CA ALA A 464 24.84 -10.82 -19.06
C ALA A 464 25.16 -11.49 -17.71
N HIS A 465 24.79 -10.82 -16.62
CA HIS A 465 25.07 -11.32 -15.27
C HIS A 465 24.32 -10.51 -14.21
N PHE A 466 24.26 -11.09 -13.01
CA PHE A 466 23.90 -10.40 -11.79
C PHE A 466 25.16 -10.08 -10.99
N ASP A 467 25.38 -8.81 -10.64
CA ASP A 467 26.30 -8.45 -9.57
C ASP A 467 25.53 -8.57 -8.24
N LEU A 468 26.06 -9.34 -7.30
CA LEU A 468 25.51 -9.49 -5.96
C LEU A 468 26.24 -8.55 -5.03
N LEU A 469 25.51 -7.64 -4.39
CA LEU A 469 26.08 -6.60 -3.54
C LEU A 469 25.62 -6.79 -2.08
N ARG A 470 26.52 -6.44 -1.14
CA ARG A 470 26.26 -6.40 0.30
C ARG A 470 26.51 -5.02 0.85
N SER A 471 25.75 -4.65 1.88
CA SER A 471 25.90 -3.39 2.60
C SER A 471 25.64 -3.58 4.10
N PRO A 472 26.38 -2.88 4.99
CA PRO A 472 26.06 -2.83 6.42
C PRO A 472 24.93 -1.85 6.75
N ASP A 473 24.63 -0.88 5.87
CA ASP A 473 23.79 0.29 6.15
C ASP A 473 22.72 0.56 5.06
N ALA A 474 22.60 -0.33 4.06
CA ALA A 474 21.74 -0.20 2.88
C ALA A 474 22.05 1.05 2.00
N ALA A 475 23.14 1.75 2.26
CA ALA A 475 23.60 2.94 1.53
C ALA A 475 24.93 2.72 0.84
N THR A 476 25.89 2.12 1.53
CA THR A 476 27.24 1.86 0.99
C THR A 476 27.35 0.41 0.54
N TRP A 477 27.50 0.17 -0.77
CA TRP A 477 27.43 -1.16 -1.38
C TRP A 477 28.79 -1.68 -1.82
N GLN A 478 29.07 -2.94 -1.50
CA GLN A 478 30.24 -3.68 -1.95
C GLN A 478 29.78 -4.87 -2.80
N THR A 479 30.32 -5.00 -4.00
CA THR A 479 30.09 -6.19 -4.83
C THR A 479 30.81 -7.39 -4.22
N LEU A 480 30.06 -8.46 -3.96
CA LEU A 480 30.57 -9.72 -3.42
C LEU A 480 31.01 -10.66 -4.55
N THR A 481 30.16 -10.79 -5.54
CA THR A 481 30.39 -11.71 -6.67
C THR A 481 29.58 -11.30 -7.88
N ARG A 482 29.88 -11.97 -8.98
CA ARG A 482 29.10 -11.94 -10.21
C ARG A 482 28.61 -13.35 -10.50
N VAL A 483 27.33 -13.46 -10.90
CA VAL A 483 26.71 -14.71 -11.32
C VAL A 483 26.20 -14.51 -12.75
N ASP A 484 26.65 -15.35 -13.68
CA ASP A 484 26.24 -15.25 -15.07
C ASP A 484 24.73 -15.41 -15.20
N GLY A 485 24.10 -14.55 -15.98
CA GLY A 485 22.70 -14.66 -16.36
C GLY A 485 22.49 -15.68 -17.48
N ALA A 486 21.26 -16.07 -17.73
CA ALA A 486 20.89 -16.97 -18.82
C ALA A 486 20.91 -16.30 -20.20
N GLY A 487 21.29 -15.02 -20.27
CA GLY A 487 21.30 -14.23 -21.50
C GLY A 487 19.87 -13.93 -21.96
N ASN A 488 19.27 -14.84 -22.68
CA ASN A 488 17.87 -14.81 -23.10
C ASN A 488 17.19 -16.12 -22.70
N SER A 489 16.26 -16.06 -21.77
CA SER A 489 15.44 -17.19 -21.33
C SER A 489 13.98 -16.77 -21.18
N GLN A 490 13.07 -17.58 -21.68
CA GLN A 490 11.62 -17.46 -21.46
C GLN A 490 11.12 -18.46 -20.40
N GLU A 491 12.03 -19.18 -19.79
CA GLU A 491 11.74 -20.14 -18.74
C GLU A 491 12.30 -19.62 -17.41
N ARG A 492 11.68 -20.00 -16.32
CA ARG A 492 12.15 -19.69 -14.98
C ARG A 492 13.60 -20.15 -14.81
N GLN A 493 14.43 -19.27 -14.31
CA GLN A 493 15.80 -19.57 -13.91
C GLN A 493 15.90 -19.42 -12.40
N ASP A 494 16.54 -20.39 -11.75
CA ASP A 494 16.76 -20.40 -10.31
C ASP A 494 18.25 -20.30 -10.03
N TYR A 495 18.63 -19.38 -9.14
CA TYR A 495 19.99 -19.08 -8.77
C TYR A 495 20.17 -19.18 -7.26
N ALA A 496 21.37 -19.57 -6.85
CA ALA A 496 21.76 -19.55 -5.45
C ALA A 496 23.23 -19.19 -5.30
N TRP A 497 23.55 -18.46 -4.26
CA TRP A 497 24.91 -18.13 -3.88
C TRP A 497 25.03 -17.99 -2.36
N TRP A 498 26.24 -18.24 -1.82
CA TRP A 498 26.49 -18.20 -0.40
C TRP A 498 27.46 -17.09 -0.03
N ASP A 499 27.07 -16.21 0.87
CA ASP A 499 27.98 -15.35 1.60
C ASP A 499 28.54 -16.13 2.78
N HIS A 500 29.77 -16.62 2.62
CA HIS A 500 30.45 -17.42 3.64
C HIS A 500 31.13 -16.57 4.72
N ASP A 501 31.22 -15.26 4.53
CA ASP A 501 31.84 -14.31 5.46
C ASP A 501 30.96 -13.08 5.67
N PRO A 502 29.72 -13.28 6.18
CA PRO A 502 28.81 -12.16 6.44
C PRO A 502 29.36 -11.24 7.53
N LEU A 503 28.98 -9.97 7.47
CA LEU A 503 29.28 -9.02 8.54
C LEU A 503 28.48 -9.39 9.79
N SER A 504 29.05 -9.15 10.97
CA SER A 504 28.31 -9.29 12.22
C SER A 504 27.17 -8.26 12.28
N GLY A 505 25.97 -8.70 12.60
CA GLY A 505 24.77 -7.86 12.62
C GLY A 505 23.93 -7.99 11.35
N ILE A 506 23.26 -6.90 10.97
CA ILE A 506 22.40 -6.87 9.77
C ILE A 506 23.26 -6.74 8.52
N ASN A 507 23.04 -7.64 7.59
CA ASN A 507 23.57 -7.58 6.25
C ASN A 507 22.44 -7.28 5.27
N TYR A 508 22.57 -6.22 4.49
CA TYR A 508 21.68 -5.91 3.38
C TYR A 508 22.27 -6.45 2.09
N TYR A 509 21.44 -7.07 1.28
CA TYR A 509 21.83 -7.60 -0.02
C TYR A 509 21.00 -6.97 -1.13
N MET A 510 21.62 -6.77 -2.27
CA MET A 510 20.99 -6.26 -3.47
C MET A 510 21.54 -7.02 -4.68
N LEU A 511 20.67 -7.40 -5.60
CA LEU A 511 21.03 -7.86 -6.92
C LEU A 511 21.07 -6.65 -7.85
N ARG A 512 22.08 -6.61 -8.69
CA ARG A 512 22.22 -5.66 -9.78
C ARG A 512 22.33 -6.44 -11.07
N GLN A 513 21.33 -6.35 -11.92
CA GLN A 513 21.36 -6.90 -13.25
C GLN A 513 22.23 -6.03 -14.15
N VAL A 514 23.05 -6.66 -14.96
CA VAL A 514 23.86 -6.01 -16.00
C VAL A 514 23.59 -6.70 -17.32
N ASP A 515 23.08 -5.95 -18.28
CA ASP A 515 22.76 -6.46 -19.60
C ASP A 515 24.01 -6.53 -20.50
N THR A 516 23.92 -7.26 -21.60
CA THR A 516 25.02 -7.44 -22.57
C THR A 516 25.47 -6.14 -23.24
N ASP A 517 24.60 -5.10 -23.23
CA ASP A 517 24.92 -3.76 -23.72
C ASP A 517 25.47 -2.82 -22.63
N GLY A 518 25.59 -3.32 -21.39
CA GLY A 518 26.11 -2.58 -20.25
C GLY A 518 25.03 -1.80 -19.48
N THR A 519 23.76 -1.90 -19.85
CA THR A 519 22.65 -1.32 -19.07
C THR A 519 22.60 -1.99 -17.69
N VAL A 520 22.37 -1.19 -16.64
CA VAL A 520 22.40 -1.62 -15.24
C VAL A 520 21.04 -1.34 -14.59
N THR A 521 20.49 -2.37 -13.92
CA THR A 521 19.23 -2.27 -13.18
C THR A 521 19.40 -2.81 -11.76
N ASP A 522 19.15 -1.97 -10.74
CA ASP A 522 19.15 -2.39 -9.34
C ASP A 522 17.79 -3.01 -8.99
N LEU A 523 17.82 -4.24 -8.45
CA LEU A 523 16.66 -5.03 -8.07
C LEU A 523 16.34 -4.86 -6.57
N PRO A 524 15.19 -5.37 -6.07
CA PRO A 524 14.78 -5.22 -4.67
C PRO A 524 15.84 -5.70 -3.67
N LYS A 525 15.95 -4.99 -2.54
CA LYS A 525 16.88 -5.30 -1.46
C LYS A 525 16.28 -6.32 -0.49
N ARG A 526 17.16 -7.12 0.14
CA ARG A 526 16.82 -8.04 1.23
C ARG A 526 17.79 -7.87 2.37
N SER A 527 17.41 -8.27 3.58
CA SER A 527 18.31 -8.27 4.73
C SER A 527 18.28 -9.61 5.45
N ALA A 528 19.42 -9.97 6.03
CA ALA A 528 19.54 -11.09 6.94
C ALA A 528 20.46 -10.71 8.10
N TRP A 529 20.14 -11.20 9.29
CA TRP A 529 20.95 -10.99 10.46
C TRP A 529 21.96 -12.13 10.61
N TRP A 530 23.22 -11.82 10.92
CA TRP A 530 24.29 -12.80 11.12
C TRP A 530 25.03 -12.54 12.43
N ALA A 531 25.16 -13.58 13.26
CA ALA A 531 26.10 -13.56 14.36
C ALA A 531 27.48 -14.04 13.86
N ALA A 532 28.53 -13.28 14.07
CA ALA A 532 29.86 -13.74 13.72
C ALA A 532 30.17 -15.06 14.46
N SER A 533 30.68 -16.04 13.73
CA SER A 533 31.08 -17.35 14.25
C SER A 533 32.37 -17.22 15.08
N ASN A 534 32.32 -16.62 16.21
CA ASN A 534 33.27 -16.59 17.35
C ASN A 534 32.62 -15.81 18.50
N GLY A 535 31.32 -15.61 18.48
CA GLY A 535 30.57 -14.77 19.39
C GLY A 535 29.79 -15.53 20.42
N LEU A 536 29.89 -15.06 21.65
CA LEU A 536 28.95 -15.30 22.72
C LEU A 536 27.73 -14.42 22.42
N VAL A 537 26.56 -15.00 22.17
CA VAL A 537 25.29 -14.27 22.08
C VAL A 537 24.52 -14.47 23.36
N ILE A 538 24.12 -13.38 23.99
CA ILE A 538 23.42 -13.37 25.28
C ILE A 538 22.06 -12.69 25.07
N PHE A 539 20.97 -13.40 25.40
CA PHE A 539 19.61 -12.85 25.27
C PHE A 539 18.65 -13.49 26.30
N PRO A 540 17.67 -12.74 26.82
CA PRO A 540 17.52 -11.30 26.68
C PRO A 540 18.64 -10.56 27.43
N ASN A 541 19.06 -9.40 26.90
CA ASN A 541 19.99 -8.52 27.58
C ASN A 541 19.53 -7.06 27.34
N PRO A 542 19.01 -6.35 28.35
CA PRO A 542 18.88 -6.73 29.77
C PRO A 542 17.96 -7.93 30.03
N THR A 543 18.16 -8.59 31.17
CA THR A 543 17.39 -9.76 31.60
C THR A 543 16.72 -9.53 32.96
N ASP A 544 15.63 -10.24 33.21
CA ASP A 544 14.94 -10.34 34.52
C ASP A 544 15.52 -11.45 35.41
N GLY A 545 16.65 -12.06 34.98
CA GLY A 545 17.37 -13.07 35.76
C GLY A 545 17.55 -14.40 35.04
N ARG A 546 16.89 -14.61 33.87
CA ARG A 546 17.17 -15.78 33.04
C ARG A 546 17.76 -15.33 31.70
N VAL A 547 18.83 -16.02 31.29
CA VAL A 547 19.61 -15.66 30.10
C VAL A 547 19.98 -16.91 29.34
N ASP A 548 19.72 -16.91 28.04
CA ASP A 548 20.28 -17.85 27.10
C ASP A 548 21.64 -17.35 26.60
N VAL A 549 22.63 -18.19 26.69
CA VAL A 549 23.95 -17.95 26.10
C VAL A 549 24.15 -18.93 24.95
N LEU A 550 24.27 -18.41 23.74
CA LEU A 550 24.67 -19.21 22.59
C LEU A 550 26.17 -19.10 22.40
N ILE A 551 26.84 -20.26 22.46
CA ILE A 551 28.29 -20.39 22.25
C ILE A 551 28.51 -21.07 20.93
N ASP A 552 28.88 -20.31 19.92
CA ASP A 552 29.21 -20.83 18.59
C ASP A 552 30.72 -20.96 18.43
N GLN A 553 31.29 -21.95 19.13
CA GLN A 553 32.70 -22.31 18.99
C GLN A 553 32.83 -23.80 18.65
N ALA A 554 33.76 -24.12 17.77
CA ALA A 554 34.06 -25.49 17.39
C ALA A 554 34.65 -26.32 18.55
N ALA A 555 35.13 -25.70 19.61
CA ALA A 555 35.65 -26.35 20.82
C ALA A 555 34.86 -25.88 22.06
N PRO A 556 34.51 -26.80 22.96
CA PRO A 556 33.85 -26.44 24.22
C PRO A 556 34.70 -25.47 25.05
N ALA A 557 34.09 -24.45 25.60
CA ALA A 557 34.73 -23.42 26.46
C ALA A 557 34.11 -23.39 27.85
N ALA A 558 34.90 -23.00 28.85
CA ALA A 558 34.37 -22.70 30.19
C ALA A 558 33.64 -21.34 30.11
N LEU A 559 32.45 -21.28 30.71
CA LEU A 559 31.66 -20.06 30.81
C LEU A 559 31.66 -19.57 32.24
N GLU A 560 32.02 -18.31 32.46
CA GLU A 560 32.02 -17.64 33.73
C GLU A 560 31.23 -16.33 33.66
N VAL A 561 30.41 -16.06 34.65
CA VAL A 561 29.72 -14.77 34.83
C VAL A 561 30.39 -14.03 35.98
N MET A 562 30.77 -12.77 35.74
CA MET A 562 31.49 -11.94 36.72
C MET A 562 30.68 -10.69 37.04
N ASP A 563 30.80 -10.24 38.31
CA ASP A 563 30.30 -8.93 38.72
C ASP A 563 31.22 -7.78 38.22
N PRO A 564 30.83 -6.50 38.32
CA PRO A 564 31.64 -5.37 37.88
C PRO A 564 32.98 -5.22 38.61
N GLN A 565 33.18 -5.95 39.71
CA GLN A 565 34.43 -6.00 40.45
C GLN A 565 35.32 -7.17 40.00
N GLY A 566 34.91 -7.94 38.99
CA GLY A 566 35.67 -9.07 38.46
C GLY A 566 35.58 -10.36 39.28
N ARG A 567 34.63 -10.45 40.23
CA ARG A 567 34.43 -11.69 41.00
C ARG A 567 33.49 -12.62 40.19
N VAL A 568 33.90 -13.88 40.09
CA VAL A 568 33.05 -14.92 39.45
C VAL A 568 31.84 -15.17 40.36
N VAL A 569 30.64 -14.91 39.87
CA VAL A 569 29.36 -15.12 40.56
C VAL A 569 28.64 -16.37 40.09
N TRP A 570 29.04 -16.88 38.93
CA TRP A 570 28.57 -18.16 38.38
C TRP A 570 29.63 -18.72 37.42
N MET A 571 29.74 -20.03 37.33
CA MET A 571 30.60 -20.72 36.34
C MET A 571 29.98 -22.06 35.92
N SER A 572 30.27 -22.45 34.68
CA SER A 572 29.86 -23.75 34.17
C SER A 572 30.60 -24.89 34.88
N ALA A 573 29.92 -26.03 35.13
CA ALA A 573 30.51 -27.20 35.77
C ALA A 573 31.60 -27.89 34.92
N GLY A 574 31.77 -27.46 33.67
CA GLY A 574 32.75 -27.96 32.70
C GLY A 574 32.62 -27.21 31.37
N PRO A 575 33.44 -27.56 30.38
CA PRO A 575 33.36 -26.94 29.07
C PRO A 575 31.96 -27.12 28.44
N VAL A 576 31.39 -26.06 27.93
CA VAL A 576 30.04 -25.99 27.33
C VAL A 576 30.13 -25.52 25.87
N SER A 577 29.19 -25.92 25.03
CA SER A 577 29.02 -25.48 23.66
C SER A 577 27.54 -25.47 23.28
N GLY A 578 27.16 -24.70 22.27
CA GLY A 578 25.78 -24.53 21.87
C GLY A 578 24.98 -23.62 22.82
N ARG A 579 23.71 -23.91 23.03
CA ARG A 579 22.83 -23.11 23.90
C ARG A 579 23.00 -23.53 25.37
N VAL A 580 23.27 -22.54 26.20
CA VAL A 580 23.39 -22.70 27.67
C VAL A 580 22.35 -21.80 28.33
N ASP A 581 21.46 -22.40 29.10
CA ASP A 581 20.46 -21.69 29.91
C ASP A 581 21.10 -21.29 31.26
N LEU A 582 21.11 -19.99 31.58
CA LEU A 582 21.61 -19.46 32.84
C LEU A 582 20.46 -18.93 33.67
N ASP A 583 20.34 -19.44 34.91
CA ASP A 583 19.43 -18.86 35.90
C ASP A 583 20.23 -17.96 36.85
N LEU A 584 20.10 -16.66 36.66
CA LEU A 584 20.74 -15.61 37.47
C LEU A 584 19.75 -14.95 38.44
N THR A 585 18.53 -15.50 38.59
CA THR A 585 17.48 -14.92 39.47
C THR A 585 17.89 -14.78 40.93
N GLY A 586 18.89 -15.51 41.38
CA GLY A 586 19.46 -15.41 42.72
C GLY A 586 20.51 -14.31 42.93
N LEU A 587 20.88 -13.58 41.86
CA LEU A 587 21.87 -12.51 41.93
C LEU A 587 21.18 -11.15 42.10
N PRO A 588 21.80 -10.18 42.80
CA PRO A 588 21.27 -8.82 42.91
C PRO A 588 21.15 -8.17 41.50
N PRO A 589 20.19 -7.25 41.28
CA PRO A 589 20.13 -6.49 40.02
C PRO A 589 21.44 -5.70 39.82
N ALA A 590 22.18 -6.02 38.77
CA ALA A 590 23.45 -5.38 38.42
C ALA A 590 23.79 -5.68 36.93
N THR A 591 24.89 -5.11 36.46
CA THR A 591 25.54 -5.54 35.22
C THR A 591 26.49 -6.69 35.55
N TYR A 592 26.40 -7.77 34.81
CA TYR A 592 27.25 -8.94 34.95
C TYR A 592 28.00 -9.25 33.68
#